data_aee7dd0a54ef9577c86b47d1efe30abb
#
_entry.id   aee7dd0a54ef9577c86b47d1efe30abb
#
_cell.length_a   1.000
_cell.length_b   1.000
_cell.length_c   1.000
_cell.angle_alpha   90.00
_cell.angle_beta   90.00
_cell.angle_gamma   90.00
#
_symmetry.space_group_name_H-M   'P 1'
#
loop_
_entity.id
_entity.type
_entity.pdbx_description
1 polymer ?
#
loop_
_entity_poly.entity_id
_entity_poly.type
_entity_poly.pdbx_seq_one_letter_code
_entity_poly.pdbx_strand_id
1 'polypeptide(L)'
;MDMRAFWVAGLCVASWSLRAVPPPETRGVYAIWYGDEYDLLGAPYIVGGQVVVQWADVDKGEGRYDFSPIETETRKLKRLGKKTTVQINGNSKPAWLFARVPHHPEKLSAQVQDRQGTLMYWHPVHLGAYTNMLGAFADFLARSPDRDAVIGIRLNFNAIGTEHFAVPHEAMDPETWIVPPGGTRGQPWSAQSALAYERAVVETFVNRLSPHARILVRNNVRPEVEERFRPQIETGKLGWFHTSSEAEPRSASTEIQYRRFYEDCRSGKTVGYAEPWASAWGDHGGGPDPRWCSPPQWNYWRSLIDLHCGVAFVAVYASDLRVAAEGSYHQKGHQYDEARDRRGYRQEFEAAFRFTSKYAGYHASPEESPGAWVAFRENSTALAENPKVPPKGRRLSVFTGDYDFLMERLPDKTAGEHNVGPENQRQGAWARVLPAGESMRLKADDRFAASLRGGDVLVTYLDPAEDAGNTFGIAAGPTRLTVSFAGRGGWQTASLRLPPGPMRKISGDAHIKITAGPRPLHMHMVEIVRQ
;
A
#
# COMPACT_ATOMS: atom_id res chain seq x y z
N MET A 1 62.21 30.08 -3.45
CA MET A 1 61.70 28.69 -3.71
C MET A 1 60.33 28.57 -3.06
N ASP A 2 59.30 28.93 -3.86
CA ASP A 2 57.91 28.95 -3.41
C ASP A 2 57.24 27.61 -3.76
N MET A 3 56.86 26.84 -2.74
CA MET A 3 56.04 25.66 -2.88
C MET A 3 54.58 26.06 -2.71
N ARG A 4 53.83 26.18 -3.83
CA ARG A 4 52.38 26.32 -3.83
C ARG A 4 51.72 24.96 -3.57
N ALA A 5 51.07 24.86 -2.41
CA ALA A 5 50.23 23.70 -2.06
C ALA A 5 48.92 23.76 -2.90
N PHE A 6 48.72 22.77 -3.75
CA PHE A 6 47.44 22.53 -4.43
C PHE A 6 46.48 21.85 -3.47
N TRP A 7 45.42 22.54 -3.06
CA TRP A 7 44.28 21.95 -2.40
C TRP A 7 43.38 21.31 -3.47
N VAL A 8 43.35 19.98 -3.52
CA VAL A 8 42.35 19.23 -4.25
C VAL A 8 41.12 19.14 -3.37
N ALA A 9 40.11 19.96 -3.66
CA ALA A 9 38.80 19.83 -3.07
C ALA A 9 38.15 18.55 -3.62
N GLY A 10 38.24 17.48 -2.84
CA GLY A 10 37.50 16.23 -3.10
C GLY A 10 36.02 16.52 -2.96
N LEU A 11 35.29 16.58 -4.08
CA LEU A 11 33.84 16.46 -4.10
C LEU A 11 33.46 15.08 -3.56
N CYS A 12 33.09 15.01 -2.30
CA CYS A 12 32.34 13.89 -1.77
C CYS A 12 30.97 13.85 -2.46
N VAL A 13 30.89 13.15 -3.56
CA VAL A 13 29.60 12.68 -4.07
C VAL A 13 29.09 11.69 -3.05
N ALA A 14 28.20 12.13 -2.18
CA ALA A 14 27.45 11.26 -1.30
C ALA A 14 26.69 10.28 -2.19
N SER A 15 27.22 9.08 -2.35
CA SER A 15 26.52 7.96 -2.96
C SER A 15 25.33 7.65 -2.04
N TRP A 16 24.14 8.02 -2.47
CA TRP A 16 22.91 7.59 -1.83
C TRP A 16 22.81 6.08 -1.97
N SER A 17 23.36 5.33 -1.03
CA SER A 17 23.01 3.93 -0.91
C SER A 17 21.52 3.88 -0.53
N LEU A 18 20.69 3.44 -1.47
CA LEU A 18 19.28 3.16 -1.21
C LEU A 18 19.24 2.14 -0.07
N ARG A 19 18.92 2.59 1.14
CA ARG A 19 18.71 1.69 2.27
C ARG A 19 17.49 0.85 1.96
N ALA A 20 17.50 -0.43 2.31
CA ALA A 20 16.33 -1.30 2.18
C ALA A 20 15.11 -0.68 2.89
N VAL A 21 15.34 -0.05 4.04
CA VAL A 21 14.33 0.66 4.84
C VAL A 21 14.33 2.15 4.48
N PRO A 22 13.19 2.71 4.04
CA PRO A 22 13.08 4.14 3.75
C PRO A 22 13.27 4.99 5.00
N PRO A 23 13.76 6.23 4.88
CA PRO A 23 13.78 7.17 6.01
C PRO A 23 12.36 7.40 6.56
N PRO A 24 12.19 7.56 7.89
CA PRO A 24 10.88 7.73 8.53
C PRO A 24 10.02 8.84 7.91
N GLU A 25 10.62 9.97 7.58
CA GLU A 25 9.96 11.13 6.99
C GLU A 25 9.42 10.91 5.58
N THR A 26 9.74 9.77 4.96
CA THR A 26 9.22 9.40 3.63
C THR A 26 8.12 8.35 3.70
N ARG A 27 7.87 7.75 4.87
CA ARG A 27 6.88 6.68 5.07
C ARG A 27 5.51 7.27 5.37
N GLY A 28 4.45 6.64 4.91
CA GLY A 28 3.08 7.03 5.24
C GLY A 28 2.17 7.16 4.04
N VAL A 29 1.24 8.12 4.11
CA VAL A 29 0.17 8.31 3.13
C VAL A 29 0.63 9.20 1.98
N TYR A 30 0.36 8.73 0.76
CA TYR A 30 0.59 9.45 -0.49
C TYR A 30 -0.74 9.70 -1.21
N ALA A 31 -1.03 10.94 -1.56
CA ALA A 31 -2.20 11.28 -2.36
C ALA A 31 -2.02 10.82 -3.81
N ILE A 32 -3.07 10.22 -4.39
CA ILE A 32 -3.08 9.82 -5.80
C ILE A 32 -4.34 10.33 -6.49
N TRP A 33 -4.23 10.58 -7.81
CA TRP A 33 -5.34 11.05 -8.66
C TRP A 33 -6.01 12.33 -8.14
N TYR A 34 -5.23 13.22 -7.51
CA TYR A 34 -5.73 14.47 -6.92
C TYR A 34 -5.83 15.62 -7.94
N GLY A 35 -5.31 15.46 -9.16
CA GLY A 35 -5.36 16.50 -10.20
C GLY A 35 -4.79 17.83 -9.71
N ASP A 36 -5.60 18.88 -9.71
CA ASP A 36 -5.22 20.22 -9.25
C ASP A 36 -5.59 20.50 -7.77
N GLU A 37 -6.02 19.49 -7.03
CA GLU A 37 -6.50 19.61 -5.63
C GLU A 37 -5.34 19.59 -4.62
N TYR A 38 -4.43 20.54 -4.72
CA TYR A 38 -3.25 20.62 -3.87
C TYR A 38 -3.56 20.93 -2.40
N ASP A 39 -4.72 21.47 -2.09
CA ASP A 39 -5.23 21.67 -0.74
C ASP A 39 -5.36 20.36 0.04
N LEU A 40 -5.72 19.25 -0.64
CA LEU A 40 -5.75 17.93 -0.03
C LEU A 40 -4.37 17.51 0.50
N LEU A 41 -3.29 17.95 -0.13
CA LEU A 41 -1.92 17.66 0.29
C LEU A 41 -1.52 18.39 1.58
N GLY A 42 -2.27 19.40 1.99
CA GLY A 42 -2.02 20.18 3.21
C GLY A 42 -2.25 19.38 4.51
N ALA A 43 -2.95 18.26 4.46
CA ALA A 43 -3.21 17.45 5.64
C ALA A 43 -1.88 16.89 6.24
N PRO A 44 -1.70 16.95 7.58
CA PRO A 44 -0.43 16.62 8.23
C PRO A 44 -0.05 15.14 8.14
N TYR A 45 -1.01 14.26 7.86
CA TYR A 45 -0.78 12.83 7.66
C TYR A 45 -0.34 12.49 6.23
N ILE A 46 -0.41 13.43 5.29
CA ILE A 46 0.04 13.21 3.91
C ILE A 46 1.52 13.54 3.79
N VAL A 47 2.32 12.55 3.41
CA VAL A 47 3.77 12.66 3.24
C VAL A 47 4.12 13.09 1.82
N GLY A 48 3.32 12.69 0.83
CA GLY A 48 3.61 12.99 -0.55
C GLY A 48 2.43 12.84 -1.50
N GLY A 49 2.71 13.02 -2.78
CA GLY A 49 1.77 12.85 -3.87
C GLY A 49 2.36 12.02 -5.01
N GLN A 50 1.50 11.55 -5.91
CA GLN A 50 1.89 10.81 -7.09
C GLN A 50 1.95 11.73 -8.31
N VAL A 51 3.03 11.65 -9.09
CA VAL A 51 3.15 12.27 -10.41
C VAL A 51 2.86 11.23 -11.48
N VAL A 52 1.83 11.45 -12.27
CA VAL A 52 1.39 10.56 -13.34
C VAL A 52 1.38 11.30 -14.66
N VAL A 53 2.03 10.73 -15.67
CA VAL A 53 1.98 11.22 -17.06
C VAL A 53 1.74 10.05 -18.01
N GLN A 54 1.22 10.32 -19.22
CA GLN A 54 1.14 9.31 -20.26
C GLN A 54 2.45 9.23 -21.04
N TRP A 55 2.77 8.07 -21.59
CA TRP A 55 3.92 7.93 -22.49
C TRP A 55 3.79 8.88 -23.69
N ALA A 56 2.59 9.04 -24.26
CA ALA A 56 2.33 9.99 -25.32
C ALA A 56 2.63 11.45 -24.94
N ASP A 57 2.53 11.79 -23.65
CA ASP A 57 2.76 13.17 -23.19
C ASP A 57 4.24 13.53 -23.13
N VAL A 58 5.10 12.56 -22.90
CA VAL A 58 6.56 12.77 -22.75
C VAL A 58 7.36 12.42 -24.00
N ASP A 59 6.80 11.62 -24.92
CA ASP A 59 7.45 11.22 -26.18
C ASP A 59 6.88 12.03 -27.36
N LYS A 60 7.62 13.04 -27.77
CA LYS A 60 7.23 13.99 -28.84
C LYS A 60 7.61 13.53 -30.24
N GLY A 61 8.12 12.31 -30.39
CA GLY A 61 8.57 11.67 -31.62
C GLY A 61 9.83 10.87 -31.40
N GLU A 62 10.20 10.00 -32.33
CA GLU A 62 11.32 9.09 -32.21
C GLU A 62 12.59 9.79 -31.71
N GLY A 63 13.04 9.42 -30.49
CA GLY A 63 14.22 10.00 -29.85
C GLY A 63 14.05 11.43 -29.30
N ARG A 64 12.86 11.98 -29.28
CA ARG A 64 12.57 13.33 -28.76
C ARG A 64 11.64 13.27 -27.56
N TYR A 65 12.18 13.58 -26.39
CA TYR A 65 11.46 13.46 -25.13
C TYR A 65 11.37 14.81 -24.41
N ASP A 66 10.21 15.04 -23.77
CA ASP A 66 9.95 16.21 -22.94
C ASP A 66 9.41 15.73 -21.57
N PHE A 67 10.24 15.79 -20.55
CA PHE A 67 9.89 15.44 -19.18
C PHE A 67 9.52 16.66 -18.33
N SER A 68 9.30 17.83 -18.93
CA SER A 68 8.91 19.04 -18.21
C SER A 68 7.62 18.90 -17.39
N PRO A 69 6.60 18.10 -17.78
CA PRO A 69 5.45 17.86 -16.93
C PRO A 69 5.82 17.18 -15.60
N ILE A 70 6.72 16.19 -15.64
CA ILE A 70 7.20 15.51 -14.43
C ILE A 70 8.01 16.48 -13.55
N GLU A 71 8.90 17.26 -14.16
CA GLU A 71 9.71 18.25 -13.43
C GLU A 71 8.84 19.29 -12.74
N THR A 72 7.87 19.84 -13.46
CA THR A 72 6.97 20.88 -12.96
C THR A 72 6.18 20.37 -11.74
N GLU A 73 5.62 19.19 -11.84
CA GLU A 73 4.82 18.62 -10.76
C GLU A 73 5.69 18.20 -9.55
N THR A 74 6.83 17.55 -9.80
CA THR A 74 7.80 17.22 -8.74
C THR A 74 8.24 18.46 -7.97
N ARG A 75 8.52 19.56 -8.68
CA ARG A 75 8.91 20.85 -8.08
C ARG A 75 7.79 21.46 -7.24
N LYS A 76 6.54 21.37 -7.68
CA LYS A 76 5.39 21.84 -6.89
C LYS A 76 5.29 21.06 -5.59
N LEU A 77 5.33 19.72 -5.64
CA LEU A 77 5.30 18.87 -4.46
C LEU A 77 6.46 19.18 -3.50
N LYS A 78 7.66 19.31 -4.02
CA LYS A 78 8.85 19.68 -3.22
C LYS A 78 8.69 21.03 -2.50
N ARG A 79 8.11 22.04 -3.17
CA ARG A 79 7.81 23.35 -2.55
C ARG A 79 6.79 23.25 -1.42
N LEU A 80 5.89 22.29 -1.49
CA LEU A 80 4.94 21.98 -0.41
C LEU A 80 5.56 21.13 0.71
N GLY A 81 6.85 20.81 0.63
CA GLY A 81 7.55 19.91 1.56
C GLY A 81 7.15 18.44 1.39
N LYS A 82 6.57 18.08 0.25
CA LYS A 82 6.06 16.74 -0.03
C LYS A 82 7.04 15.93 -0.87
N LYS A 83 7.02 14.60 -0.66
CA LYS A 83 7.73 13.63 -1.49
C LYS A 83 6.84 13.18 -2.65
N THR A 84 7.43 12.47 -3.62
CA THR A 84 6.65 11.97 -4.76
C THR A 84 7.08 10.58 -5.21
N THR A 85 6.10 9.85 -5.74
CA THR A 85 6.34 8.72 -6.64
C THR A 85 6.01 9.14 -8.07
N VAL A 86 6.76 8.64 -9.05
CA VAL A 86 6.56 8.97 -10.46
C VAL A 86 6.14 7.73 -11.23
N GLN A 87 5.17 7.88 -12.13
CA GLN A 87 4.82 6.83 -13.09
C GLN A 87 4.56 7.39 -14.47
N ILE A 88 4.99 6.66 -15.49
CA ILE A 88 4.69 6.93 -16.89
C ILE A 88 3.76 5.82 -17.39
N ASN A 89 2.49 6.16 -17.61
CA ASN A 89 1.45 5.23 -18.01
C ASN A 89 1.43 5.02 -19.52
N GLY A 90 1.09 3.83 -19.95
CA GLY A 90 0.95 3.46 -21.36
C GLY A 90 -0.51 3.32 -21.82
N ASN A 91 -1.46 4.00 -21.16
CA ASN A 91 -2.85 4.05 -21.65
C ASN A 91 -2.92 4.74 -23.01
N SER A 92 -2.13 5.81 -23.17
CA SER A 92 -1.92 6.48 -24.46
C SER A 92 -0.44 6.39 -24.83
N LYS A 93 -0.17 5.87 -26.03
CA LYS A 93 1.15 5.70 -26.58
C LYS A 93 1.48 6.73 -27.66
N PRO A 94 2.77 7.01 -27.94
CA PRO A 94 3.16 7.97 -28.98
C PRO A 94 2.57 7.63 -30.34
N ALA A 95 1.92 8.60 -30.98
CA ALA A 95 1.23 8.41 -32.25
C ALA A 95 2.15 7.87 -33.37
N TRP A 96 3.45 8.24 -33.36
CA TRP A 96 4.43 7.79 -34.34
C TRP A 96 4.66 6.26 -34.30
N LEU A 97 4.41 5.60 -33.15
CA LEU A 97 4.54 4.14 -33.05
C LEU A 97 3.53 3.41 -33.93
N PHE A 98 2.31 3.95 -34.12
CA PHE A 98 1.30 3.36 -35.00
C PHE A 98 1.71 3.37 -36.48
N ALA A 99 2.65 4.22 -36.86
CA ALA A 99 3.25 4.22 -38.19
C ALA A 99 4.41 3.20 -38.35
N ARG A 100 4.85 2.54 -37.28
CA ARG A 100 6.03 1.65 -37.29
C ARG A 100 5.75 0.26 -36.70
N VAL A 101 4.74 0.12 -35.87
CA VAL A 101 4.42 -1.09 -35.11
C VAL A 101 3.03 -1.58 -35.50
N PRO A 102 2.86 -2.90 -35.76
CA PRO A 102 1.53 -3.45 -35.97
C PRO A 102 0.59 -3.16 -34.80
N HIS A 103 -0.68 -2.91 -35.13
CA HIS A 103 -1.69 -2.64 -34.12
C HIS A 103 -3.00 -3.39 -34.39
N HIS A 104 -3.65 -3.86 -33.32
CA HIS A 104 -4.98 -4.41 -33.38
C HIS A 104 -5.98 -3.26 -33.41
N PRO A 105 -7.02 -3.30 -34.30
CA PRO A 105 -7.97 -2.19 -34.42
C PRO A 105 -8.80 -1.98 -33.16
N GLU A 106 -8.92 -3.01 -32.31
CA GLU A 106 -9.70 -2.95 -31.08
C GLU A 106 -8.83 -2.61 -29.86
N LYS A 107 -9.49 -2.08 -28.85
CA LYS A 107 -8.92 -1.86 -27.51
C LYS A 107 -8.95 -3.18 -26.72
N LEU A 108 -7.86 -3.93 -26.73
CA LEU A 108 -7.76 -5.23 -26.08
C LEU A 108 -7.76 -5.16 -24.53
N SER A 109 -7.87 -3.97 -23.97
CA SER A 109 -8.05 -3.72 -22.54
C SER A 109 -8.77 -2.39 -22.32
N ALA A 110 -9.54 -2.28 -21.24
CA ALA A 110 -10.16 -1.03 -20.81
C ALA A 110 -9.14 0.10 -20.54
N GLN A 111 -7.88 -0.25 -20.33
CA GLN A 111 -6.79 0.72 -20.14
C GLN A 111 -6.28 1.33 -21.46
N VAL A 112 -6.60 0.79 -22.62
CA VAL A 112 -6.15 1.35 -23.90
C VAL A 112 -7.01 2.56 -24.26
N GLN A 113 -6.38 3.74 -24.36
CA GLN A 113 -7.06 5.00 -24.70
C GLN A 113 -6.82 5.43 -26.15
N ASP A 114 -5.83 4.84 -26.84
CA ASP A 114 -5.51 5.15 -28.22
C ASP A 114 -6.68 4.85 -29.16
N ARG A 115 -6.97 5.78 -30.09
CA ARG A 115 -8.07 5.64 -31.04
C ARG A 115 -7.82 4.57 -32.10
N GLN A 116 -6.55 4.34 -32.45
CA GLN A 116 -6.13 3.34 -33.43
C GLN A 116 -6.21 1.91 -32.89
N GLY A 117 -6.48 1.73 -31.59
CA GLY A 117 -6.54 0.43 -30.93
C GLY A 117 -5.27 0.09 -30.16
N THR A 118 -4.84 -1.17 -30.21
CA THR A 118 -3.78 -1.71 -29.33
C THR A 118 -2.51 -1.99 -30.12
N LEU A 119 -1.36 -1.41 -29.72
CA LEU A 119 -0.05 -1.70 -30.30
C LEU A 119 0.45 -3.10 -29.92
N MET A 120 1.14 -3.76 -30.86
CA MET A 120 1.82 -5.04 -30.64
C MET A 120 3.06 -4.83 -29.76
N TYR A 121 2.89 -4.91 -28.44
CA TYR A 121 3.95 -4.58 -27.47
C TYR A 121 5.20 -5.47 -27.56
N TRP A 122 5.06 -6.73 -28.01
CA TRP A 122 6.18 -7.65 -28.21
C TRP A 122 6.93 -7.44 -29.52
N HIS A 123 6.54 -6.46 -30.33
CA HIS A 123 7.27 -6.06 -31.51
C HIS A 123 8.58 -5.34 -31.12
N PRO A 124 9.75 -5.67 -31.76
CA PRO A 124 11.03 -5.08 -31.37
C PRO A 124 11.08 -3.56 -31.38
N VAL A 125 10.38 -2.92 -32.31
CA VAL A 125 10.32 -1.46 -32.38
C VAL A 125 9.59 -0.86 -31.16
N HIS A 126 8.52 -1.50 -30.68
CA HIS A 126 7.82 -1.04 -29.47
C HIS A 126 8.72 -1.16 -28.24
N LEU A 127 9.34 -2.33 -28.05
CA LEU A 127 10.27 -2.54 -26.92
C LEU A 127 11.43 -1.56 -26.96
N GLY A 128 12.06 -1.37 -28.16
CA GLY A 128 13.16 -0.41 -28.34
C GLY A 128 12.74 1.03 -28.04
N ALA A 129 11.58 1.45 -28.52
CA ALA A 129 11.03 2.79 -28.22
C ALA A 129 10.82 3.00 -26.73
N TYR A 130 10.21 2.01 -26.04
CA TYR A 130 9.94 2.11 -24.62
C TYR A 130 11.23 2.15 -23.78
N THR A 131 12.18 1.23 -24.05
CA THR A 131 13.46 1.21 -23.32
C THR A 131 14.32 2.45 -23.59
N ASN A 132 14.28 3.02 -24.78
CA ASN A 132 14.96 4.28 -25.11
C ASN A 132 14.35 5.46 -24.33
N MET A 133 13.03 5.53 -24.25
CA MET A 133 12.34 6.55 -23.43
C MET A 133 12.73 6.42 -21.95
N LEU A 134 12.75 5.20 -21.41
CA LEU A 134 13.19 4.95 -20.02
C LEU A 134 14.66 5.36 -19.81
N GLY A 135 15.54 5.11 -20.79
CA GLY A 135 16.94 5.58 -20.76
C GLY A 135 17.04 7.11 -20.69
N ALA A 136 16.29 7.79 -21.55
CA ALA A 136 16.24 9.26 -21.56
C ALA A 136 15.65 9.83 -20.25
N PHE A 137 14.64 9.15 -19.67
CA PHE A 137 14.09 9.53 -18.38
C PHE A 137 15.11 9.36 -17.24
N ALA A 138 15.92 8.30 -17.27
CA ALA A 138 17.01 8.14 -16.31
C ALA A 138 18.05 9.28 -16.40
N ASP A 139 18.43 9.66 -17.62
CA ASP A 139 19.35 10.77 -17.86
C ASP A 139 18.77 12.12 -17.42
N PHE A 140 17.45 12.30 -17.58
CA PHE A 140 16.73 13.45 -17.05
C PHE A 140 16.78 13.49 -15.52
N LEU A 141 16.43 12.40 -14.84
CA LEU A 141 16.45 12.29 -13.38
C LEU A 141 17.87 12.53 -12.82
N ALA A 142 18.90 12.03 -13.49
CA ALA A 142 20.29 12.24 -13.07
C ALA A 142 20.65 13.73 -12.98
N ARG A 143 20.07 14.56 -13.84
CA ARG A 143 20.31 16.01 -13.90
C ARG A 143 19.29 16.86 -13.14
N SER A 144 18.16 16.28 -12.73
CA SER A 144 17.08 17.02 -12.08
C SER A 144 17.51 17.55 -10.69
N PRO A 145 17.37 18.86 -10.42
CA PRO A 145 17.63 19.44 -9.11
C PRO A 145 16.61 19.03 -8.05
N ASP A 146 15.47 18.47 -8.48
CA ASP A 146 14.36 18.09 -7.62
C ASP A 146 14.31 16.56 -7.39
N ARG A 147 15.34 15.82 -7.83
CA ARG A 147 15.45 14.37 -7.71
C ARG A 147 15.26 13.84 -6.28
N ASP A 148 15.73 14.58 -5.28
CA ASP A 148 15.62 14.23 -3.87
C ASP A 148 14.17 14.17 -3.33
N ALA A 149 13.22 14.75 -4.06
CA ALA A 149 11.80 14.61 -3.77
C ALA A 149 11.23 13.27 -4.29
N VAL A 150 11.85 12.66 -5.31
CA VAL A 150 11.37 11.40 -5.91
C VAL A 150 11.83 10.22 -5.06
N ILE A 151 10.91 9.60 -4.32
CA ILE A 151 11.20 8.46 -3.45
C ILE A 151 11.05 7.11 -4.15
N GLY A 152 10.36 7.07 -5.28
CA GLY A 152 10.14 5.85 -6.04
C GLY A 152 9.60 6.10 -7.44
N ILE A 153 9.89 5.14 -8.33
CA ILE A 153 9.37 5.12 -9.70
C ILE A 153 8.56 3.85 -9.83
N ARG A 154 7.29 3.96 -10.19
CA ARG A 154 6.45 2.81 -10.47
C ARG A 154 6.87 2.20 -11.81
N LEU A 155 7.20 0.91 -11.77
CA LEU A 155 7.49 0.14 -12.97
C LEU A 155 6.18 -0.25 -13.62
N ASN A 156 5.83 0.44 -14.71
CA ASN A 156 4.77 0.04 -15.62
C ASN A 156 5.37 -0.69 -16.81
N PHE A 157 4.69 -1.73 -17.26
CA PHE A 157 5.16 -2.47 -18.42
C PHE A 157 4.78 -1.82 -19.75
N ASN A 158 3.71 -1.03 -19.74
CA ASN A 158 3.18 -0.34 -20.92
C ASN A 158 3.00 -1.27 -22.14
N ALA A 159 2.62 -2.51 -21.88
CA ALA A 159 2.30 -3.52 -22.87
C ALA A 159 0.90 -3.25 -23.48
N ILE A 160 -0.15 -3.86 -22.95
CA ILE A 160 -1.53 -3.53 -23.30
C ILE A 160 -2.07 -2.53 -22.25
N GLY A 161 -2.29 -1.29 -22.64
CA GLY A 161 -2.49 -0.21 -21.68
C GLY A 161 -1.24 -0.04 -20.82
N THR A 162 -1.39 0.05 -19.53
CA THR A 162 -0.29 0.26 -18.57
C THR A 162 0.23 -1.06 -17.96
N GLU A 163 -0.67 -1.98 -17.60
CA GLU A 163 -0.32 -3.12 -16.74
C GLU A 163 -0.65 -4.50 -17.33
N HIS A 164 -1.41 -4.57 -18.44
CA HIS A 164 -1.88 -5.83 -18.99
C HIS A 164 -0.93 -6.40 -20.03
N PHE A 165 -0.80 -7.73 -20.05
CA PHE A 165 0.01 -8.49 -21.02
C PHE A 165 -0.83 -9.47 -21.85
N ALA A 166 -1.96 -9.94 -21.29
CA ALA A 166 -2.73 -10.99 -21.91
C ALA A 166 -3.41 -10.50 -23.19
N VAL A 167 -3.20 -11.24 -24.27
CA VAL A 167 -3.85 -11.02 -25.56
C VAL A 167 -4.99 -12.02 -25.67
N PRO A 168 -6.21 -11.61 -26.03
CA PRO A 168 -7.31 -12.54 -26.31
C PRO A 168 -6.94 -13.53 -27.41
N HIS A 169 -7.54 -14.73 -27.38
CA HIS A 169 -7.19 -15.81 -28.31
C HIS A 169 -7.28 -15.38 -29.78
N GLU A 170 -8.33 -14.66 -30.13
CA GLU A 170 -8.59 -14.12 -31.47
C GLU A 170 -7.53 -13.10 -31.93
N ALA A 171 -6.87 -12.42 -31.01
CA ALA A 171 -5.80 -11.47 -31.27
C ALA A 171 -4.39 -12.11 -31.19
N MET A 172 -4.27 -13.42 -30.95
CA MET A 172 -2.97 -14.13 -31.00
C MET A 172 -2.48 -14.35 -32.44
N ASP A 173 -3.42 -14.38 -33.41
CA ASP A 173 -3.09 -14.50 -34.83
C ASP A 173 -2.55 -13.17 -35.38
N PRO A 174 -1.29 -13.12 -35.89
CA PRO A 174 -0.71 -11.90 -36.43
C PRO A 174 -1.44 -11.36 -37.67
N GLU A 175 -2.27 -12.15 -38.33
CA GLU A 175 -3.11 -11.68 -39.44
C GLU A 175 -4.23 -10.71 -39.02
N THR A 176 -4.62 -10.74 -37.77
CA THR A 176 -5.64 -9.81 -37.22
C THR A 176 -5.08 -8.41 -36.93
N TRP A 177 -3.77 -8.23 -37.04
CA TRP A 177 -3.08 -6.97 -36.78
C TRP A 177 -2.81 -6.20 -38.05
N ILE A 178 -3.14 -4.92 -38.04
CA ILE A 178 -2.86 -3.99 -39.13
C ILE A 178 -1.36 -3.69 -39.15
N VAL A 179 -0.70 -4.03 -40.24
CA VAL A 179 0.72 -3.71 -40.49
C VAL A 179 0.80 -2.36 -41.18
N PRO A 180 1.47 -1.35 -40.58
CA PRO A 180 1.58 -0.05 -41.22
C PRO A 180 2.46 -0.13 -42.52
N PRO A 181 2.28 0.79 -43.48
CA PRO A 181 3.07 0.84 -44.70
C PRO A 181 4.57 0.89 -44.40
N GLY A 182 5.34 -0.03 -45.01
CA GLY A 182 6.79 -0.18 -44.76
C GLY A 182 7.16 -0.80 -43.42
N GLY A 183 6.19 -1.18 -42.60
CA GLY A 183 6.39 -1.91 -41.36
C GLY A 183 6.62 -3.40 -41.58
N THR A 184 7.08 -4.09 -40.54
CA THR A 184 7.23 -5.55 -40.55
C THR A 184 6.07 -6.18 -39.75
N ARG A 185 5.57 -7.31 -40.27
CA ARG A 185 4.61 -8.13 -39.49
C ARG A 185 5.33 -8.72 -38.30
N GLY A 186 4.78 -8.55 -37.12
CA GLY A 186 5.33 -9.14 -35.89
C GLY A 186 5.19 -10.67 -35.88
N GLN A 187 5.80 -11.31 -34.90
CA GLN A 187 5.61 -12.73 -34.61
C GLN A 187 4.28 -12.95 -33.89
N PRO A 188 3.66 -14.14 -33.96
CA PRO A 188 2.52 -14.50 -33.13
C PRO A 188 2.81 -14.26 -31.67
N TRP A 189 1.78 -13.88 -30.93
CA TRP A 189 1.92 -13.75 -29.47
C TRP A 189 2.22 -15.11 -28.83
N SER A 190 3.11 -15.12 -27.87
CA SER A 190 3.38 -16.28 -27.03
C SER A 190 3.70 -15.87 -25.60
N ALA A 191 3.51 -16.79 -24.65
CA ALA A 191 3.90 -16.58 -23.27
C ALA A 191 5.42 -16.29 -23.15
N GLN A 192 6.24 -16.85 -24.05
CA GLN A 192 7.67 -16.62 -24.09
C GLN A 192 8.01 -15.19 -24.58
N SER A 193 7.31 -14.68 -25.60
CA SER A 193 7.51 -13.30 -26.07
C SER A 193 7.09 -12.28 -25.00
N ALA A 194 5.99 -12.56 -24.29
CA ALA A 194 5.56 -11.73 -23.17
C ALA A 194 6.58 -11.76 -22.01
N LEU A 195 7.12 -12.94 -21.67
CA LEU A 195 8.15 -13.09 -20.64
C LEU A 195 9.45 -12.36 -21.03
N ALA A 196 9.87 -12.45 -22.31
CA ALA A 196 11.04 -11.75 -22.81
C ALA A 196 10.87 -10.23 -22.71
N TYR A 197 9.70 -9.72 -23.08
CA TYR A 197 9.35 -8.31 -22.94
C TYR A 197 9.39 -7.86 -21.46
N GLU A 198 8.73 -8.61 -20.56
CA GLU A 198 8.68 -8.32 -19.13
C GLU A 198 10.10 -8.24 -18.54
N ARG A 199 10.95 -9.22 -18.84
CA ARG A 199 12.35 -9.24 -18.41
C ARG A 199 13.14 -8.02 -18.90
N ALA A 200 13.03 -7.69 -20.18
CA ALA A 200 13.75 -6.57 -20.78
C ALA A 200 13.35 -5.22 -20.16
N VAL A 201 12.06 -5.04 -19.86
CA VAL A 201 11.55 -3.85 -19.19
C VAL A 201 12.09 -3.76 -17.75
N VAL A 202 11.97 -4.84 -16.95
CA VAL A 202 12.51 -4.86 -15.57
C VAL A 202 14.01 -4.60 -15.56
N GLU A 203 14.76 -5.23 -16.48
CA GLU A 203 16.20 -5.04 -16.60
C GLU A 203 16.57 -3.58 -16.93
N THR A 204 15.80 -2.92 -17.78
CA THR A 204 15.99 -1.50 -18.10
C THR A 204 15.76 -0.62 -16.87
N PHE A 205 14.67 -0.84 -16.12
CA PHE A 205 14.42 -0.11 -14.88
C PHE A 205 15.53 -0.32 -13.84
N VAL A 206 15.98 -1.56 -13.66
CA VAL A 206 17.05 -1.89 -12.73
C VAL A 206 18.36 -1.23 -13.12
N ASN A 207 18.75 -1.32 -14.38
CA ASN A 207 20.06 -0.86 -14.84
C ASN A 207 20.13 0.68 -14.98
N ARG A 208 19.02 1.31 -15.39
CA ARG A 208 19.02 2.73 -15.75
C ARG A 208 18.40 3.63 -14.68
N LEU A 209 17.34 3.20 -14.02
CA LEU A 209 16.54 4.04 -13.11
C LEU A 209 16.81 3.76 -11.64
N SER A 210 17.14 2.52 -11.24
CA SER A 210 17.40 2.21 -9.83
C SER A 210 18.57 2.97 -9.19
N PRO A 211 19.57 3.48 -9.93
CA PRO A 211 20.57 4.39 -9.35
C PRO A 211 20.02 5.74 -8.89
N HIS A 212 18.85 6.15 -9.38
CA HIS A 212 18.26 7.46 -9.14
C HIS A 212 17.12 7.47 -8.16
N ALA A 213 16.30 6.40 -8.18
CA ALA A 213 15.17 6.21 -7.28
C ALA A 213 14.87 4.72 -7.11
N ARG A 214 14.12 4.37 -6.06
CA ARG A 214 13.63 3.00 -5.86
C ARG A 214 12.64 2.65 -6.95
N ILE A 215 12.70 1.41 -7.44
CA ILE A 215 11.77 0.90 -8.44
C ILE A 215 10.68 0.10 -7.73
N LEU A 216 9.42 0.45 -7.96
CA LEU A 216 8.25 -0.20 -7.38
C LEU A 216 7.61 -1.08 -8.45
N VAL A 217 7.84 -2.39 -8.36
CA VAL A 217 7.36 -3.36 -9.33
C VAL A 217 6.09 -4.05 -8.84
N ARG A 218 5.15 -4.28 -9.75
CA ARG A 218 3.90 -4.96 -9.40
C ARG A 218 4.17 -6.38 -8.90
N ASN A 219 3.60 -6.72 -7.75
CA ASN A 219 3.84 -7.98 -7.06
C ASN A 219 3.13 -9.21 -7.69
N ASN A 220 2.61 -9.07 -8.90
CA ASN A 220 2.07 -10.17 -9.71
C ASN A 220 2.95 -10.52 -10.92
N VAL A 221 4.22 -10.08 -10.94
CA VAL A 221 5.20 -10.51 -11.94
C VAL A 221 5.34 -12.02 -11.96
N ARG A 222 5.75 -12.55 -13.11
CA ARG A 222 5.94 -13.99 -13.27
C ARG A 222 7.05 -14.51 -12.36
N PRO A 223 6.95 -15.76 -11.86
CA PRO A 223 7.96 -16.35 -10.97
C PRO A 223 9.39 -16.29 -11.56
N GLU A 224 9.54 -16.50 -12.86
CA GLU A 224 10.84 -16.47 -13.54
C GLU A 224 11.47 -15.06 -13.58
N VAL A 225 10.64 -14.01 -13.56
CA VAL A 225 11.10 -12.62 -13.44
C VAL A 225 11.48 -12.33 -11.98
N GLU A 226 10.65 -12.75 -11.04
CA GLU A 226 10.93 -12.62 -9.60
C GLU A 226 12.25 -13.30 -9.23
N GLU A 227 12.46 -14.56 -9.63
CA GLU A 227 13.68 -15.33 -9.36
C GLU A 227 14.93 -14.60 -9.88
N ARG A 228 14.88 -14.14 -11.15
CA ARG A 228 16.01 -13.43 -11.78
C ARG A 228 16.39 -12.15 -11.04
N PHE A 229 15.40 -11.40 -10.52
CA PHE A 229 15.63 -10.10 -9.88
C PHE A 229 15.56 -10.15 -8.35
N ARG A 230 15.51 -11.34 -7.74
CA ARG A 230 15.51 -11.54 -6.29
C ARG A 230 16.65 -10.79 -5.58
N PRO A 231 17.91 -10.76 -6.06
CA PRO A 231 18.97 -9.97 -5.43
C PRO A 231 18.68 -8.47 -5.36
N GLN A 232 17.98 -7.91 -6.36
CA GLN A 232 17.59 -6.49 -6.35
C GLN A 232 16.44 -6.21 -5.39
N ILE A 233 15.54 -7.17 -5.20
CA ILE A 233 14.49 -7.11 -4.17
C ILE A 233 15.14 -7.14 -2.77
N GLU A 234 16.01 -8.08 -2.51
CA GLU A 234 16.70 -8.25 -1.21
C GLU A 234 17.63 -7.08 -0.84
N THR A 235 18.08 -6.31 -1.81
CA THR A 235 18.87 -5.09 -1.60
C THR A 235 18.02 -3.81 -1.57
N GLY A 236 16.69 -3.92 -1.71
CA GLY A 236 15.74 -2.81 -1.69
C GLY A 236 15.79 -1.89 -2.92
N LYS A 237 16.51 -2.29 -3.99
CA LYS A 237 16.49 -1.57 -5.29
C LYS A 237 15.16 -1.74 -6.00
N LEU A 238 14.57 -2.93 -5.92
CA LEU A 238 13.20 -3.21 -6.31
C LEU A 238 12.34 -3.34 -5.04
N GLY A 239 11.27 -2.56 -4.98
CA GLY A 239 10.20 -2.70 -4.00
C GLY A 239 8.97 -3.33 -4.62
N TRP A 240 8.06 -3.81 -3.79
CA TRP A 240 6.80 -4.33 -4.25
C TRP A 240 5.75 -3.23 -4.38
N PHE A 241 4.98 -3.28 -5.45
CA PHE A 241 3.79 -2.46 -5.65
C PHE A 241 2.56 -3.38 -5.79
N HIS A 242 1.46 -3.00 -5.13
CA HIS A 242 0.19 -3.71 -5.22
C HIS A 242 -0.97 -2.73 -5.45
N THR A 243 -1.85 -3.07 -6.38
CA THR A 243 -3.14 -2.41 -6.57
C THR A 243 -4.25 -3.24 -5.95
N SER A 244 -5.37 -2.62 -5.63
CA SER A 244 -6.57 -3.32 -5.16
C SER A 244 -6.40 -3.98 -3.81
N SER A 245 -5.73 -3.31 -2.86
CA SER A 245 -5.72 -3.75 -1.47
C SER A 245 -7.15 -3.87 -0.95
N GLU A 246 -7.46 -4.99 -0.34
CA GLU A 246 -8.77 -5.30 0.21
C GLU A 246 -8.65 -5.40 1.74
N ALA A 247 -9.70 -5.04 2.45
CA ALA A 247 -9.76 -5.20 3.91
C ALA A 247 -9.58 -6.67 4.31
N GLU A 248 -9.90 -7.56 3.39
CA GLU A 248 -9.70 -8.99 3.50
C GLU A 248 -9.38 -9.60 2.12
N PRO A 249 -8.32 -10.41 1.97
CA PRO A 249 -8.04 -11.10 0.72
C PRO A 249 -9.18 -12.05 0.33
N ARG A 250 -9.73 -11.89 -0.87
CA ARG A 250 -10.91 -12.65 -1.34
C ARG A 250 -10.58 -13.80 -2.28
N SER A 251 -9.34 -13.93 -2.70
CA SER A 251 -8.92 -14.96 -3.65
C SER A 251 -7.51 -15.46 -3.38
N ALA A 252 -7.19 -16.65 -3.87
CA ALA A 252 -5.84 -17.21 -3.76
C ALA A 252 -4.78 -16.34 -4.46
N SER A 253 -5.15 -15.64 -5.55
CA SER A 253 -4.23 -14.72 -6.24
C SER A 253 -3.93 -13.47 -5.40
N THR A 254 -4.94 -12.91 -4.75
CA THR A 254 -4.77 -11.80 -3.81
C THR A 254 -3.92 -12.22 -2.61
N GLU A 255 -4.14 -13.42 -2.07
CA GLU A 255 -3.30 -13.97 -1.00
C GLU A 255 -1.83 -14.04 -1.39
N ILE A 256 -1.51 -14.56 -2.58
CA ILE A 256 -0.12 -14.66 -3.04
C ILE A 256 0.54 -13.27 -3.11
N GLN A 257 -0.20 -12.27 -3.55
CA GLN A 257 0.28 -10.89 -3.63
C GLN A 257 0.59 -10.31 -2.24
N TYR A 258 -0.30 -10.48 -1.27
CA TYR A 258 -0.06 -10.06 0.11
C TYR A 258 1.07 -10.84 0.77
N ARG A 259 1.23 -12.12 0.45
CA ARG A 259 2.32 -12.96 0.98
C ARG A 259 3.69 -12.40 0.62
N ARG A 260 3.88 -11.93 -0.63
CA ARG A 260 5.13 -11.28 -1.05
C ARG A 260 5.42 -10.02 -0.22
N PHE A 261 4.41 -9.20 0.04
CA PHE A 261 4.56 -8.08 0.96
C PHE A 261 4.94 -8.56 2.36
N TYR A 262 4.20 -9.49 2.91
CA TYR A 262 4.43 -10.02 4.25
C TYR A 262 5.84 -10.61 4.41
N GLU A 263 6.30 -11.42 3.47
CA GLU A 263 7.60 -12.08 3.54
C GLU A 263 8.79 -11.13 3.29
N ASP A 264 8.64 -10.19 2.39
CA ASP A 264 9.75 -9.32 1.95
C ASP A 264 9.72 -7.94 2.61
N CYS A 265 8.54 -7.30 2.74
CA CYS A 265 8.46 -5.95 3.30
C CYS A 265 8.46 -5.95 4.82
N ARG A 266 7.70 -6.85 5.45
CA ARG A 266 7.68 -7.00 6.91
C ARG A 266 9.05 -7.40 7.48
N SER A 267 9.80 -8.23 6.76
CA SER A 267 11.17 -8.61 7.14
C SER A 267 12.21 -7.51 6.89
N GLY A 268 11.85 -6.42 6.23
CA GLY A 268 12.75 -5.32 5.89
C GLY A 268 13.71 -5.59 4.73
N LYS A 269 13.51 -6.68 3.97
CA LYS A 269 14.31 -6.95 2.77
C LYS A 269 14.07 -5.93 1.68
N THR A 270 12.80 -5.49 1.54
CA THR A 270 12.43 -4.44 0.58
C THR A 270 11.29 -3.58 1.12
N VAL A 271 10.77 -2.69 0.31
CA VAL A 271 9.65 -1.82 0.65
C VAL A 271 8.39 -2.21 -0.10
N GLY A 272 7.25 -1.93 0.53
CA GLY A 272 5.93 -2.06 -0.06
C GLY A 272 5.30 -0.70 -0.34
N TYR A 273 4.67 -0.59 -1.51
CA TYR A 273 3.78 0.48 -1.91
C TYR A 273 2.40 -0.12 -2.21
N ALA A 274 1.42 0.21 -1.41
CA ALA A 274 0.03 -0.25 -1.61
C ALA A 274 -0.82 0.88 -2.20
N GLU A 275 -1.61 0.55 -3.23
CA GLU A 275 -2.61 1.43 -3.82
C GLU A 275 -3.99 0.78 -3.65
N PRO A 276 -4.59 0.87 -2.45
CA PRO A 276 -5.90 0.32 -2.21
C PRO A 276 -6.97 1.10 -3.01
N TRP A 277 -8.00 0.40 -3.46
CA TRP A 277 -9.13 1.03 -4.12
C TRP A 277 -9.85 1.99 -3.18
N ALA A 278 -10.40 3.07 -3.74
CA ALA A 278 -11.08 4.07 -2.95
C ALA A 278 -12.31 3.50 -2.24
N SER A 279 -12.38 3.68 -0.93
CA SER A 279 -13.53 3.29 -0.11
C SER A 279 -14.77 4.10 -0.45
N ALA A 280 -14.54 5.32 -0.97
CA ALA A 280 -15.60 6.22 -1.40
C ALA A 280 -16.33 5.75 -2.66
N TRP A 281 -15.80 4.80 -3.44
CA TRP A 281 -16.42 4.34 -4.68
C TRP A 281 -17.59 3.36 -4.48
N GLY A 282 -17.86 2.93 -3.25
CA GLY A 282 -18.96 1.99 -2.97
C GLY A 282 -18.66 0.59 -3.53
N ASP A 283 -19.66 -0.04 -4.14
CA ASP A 283 -19.63 -1.42 -4.64
C ASP A 283 -18.78 -1.64 -5.89
N HIS A 284 -17.96 -0.70 -6.27
CA HIS A 284 -17.17 -0.82 -7.48
C HIS A 284 -16.14 -1.94 -7.31
N GLY A 285 -16.35 -3.08 -7.95
CA GLY A 285 -15.48 -4.26 -8.11
C GLY A 285 -14.43 -4.63 -7.05
N GLY A 286 -13.86 -3.68 -6.34
CA GLY A 286 -12.89 -3.77 -5.26
C GLY A 286 -13.25 -2.92 -4.04
N GLY A 287 -14.40 -2.23 -4.06
CA GLY A 287 -14.89 -1.45 -2.93
C GLY A 287 -15.53 -2.28 -1.83
N PRO A 288 -16.03 -1.64 -0.77
CA PRO A 288 -16.62 -2.34 0.35
C PRO A 288 -17.80 -3.21 -0.09
N ASP A 289 -17.78 -4.46 0.32
CA ASP A 289 -18.96 -5.31 0.27
C ASP A 289 -19.83 -4.96 1.48
N PRO A 290 -21.05 -4.44 1.30
CA PRO A 290 -21.91 -4.03 2.42
C PRO A 290 -22.23 -5.16 3.39
N ARG A 291 -22.05 -6.42 2.98
CA ARG A 291 -22.21 -7.58 3.86
C ARG A 291 -21.07 -7.70 4.88
N TRP A 292 -19.92 -7.10 4.60
CA TRP A 292 -18.72 -7.23 5.41
C TRP A 292 -18.39 -5.98 6.20
N CYS A 293 -18.51 -4.80 5.60
CA CYS A 293 -18.18 -3.56 6.28
C CYS A 293 -18.71 -2.32 5.55
N SER A 294 -18.88 -1.26 6.32
CA SER A 294 -19.18 0.08 5.84
C SER A 294 -17.95 0.75 5.21
N PRO A 295 -18.09 1.88 4.49
CA PRO A 295 -16.95 2.63 3.94
C PRO A 295 -15.87 3.00 4.96
N PRO A 296 -16.15 3.54 6.17
CA PRO A 296 -15.11 3.82 7.15
C PRO A 296 -14.42 2.58 7.68
N GLN A 297 -15.16 1.48 7.86
CA GLN A 297 -14.59 0.20 8.27
C GLN A 297 -13.68 -0.36 7.18
N TRP A 298 -14.12 -0.35 5.91
CA TRP A 298 -13.29 -0.77 4.79
C TRP A 298 -12.00 0.04 4.68
N ASN A 299 -12.10 1.37 4.72
CA ASN A 299 -10.94 2.27 4.64
C ASN A 299 -9.91 1.99 5.74
N TYR A 300 -10.37 1.73 6.94
CA TYR A 300 -9.50 1.47 8.08
C TYR A 300 -8.89 0.06 8.03
N TRP A 301 -9.70 -0.98 7.82
CA TRP A 301 -9.23 -2.35 7.85
C TRP A 301 -8.30 -2.71 6.69
N ARG A 302 -8.48 -2.13 5.50
CA ARG A 302 -7.50 -2.25 4.42
C ARG A 302 -6.15 -1.61 4.77
N SER A 303 -6.16 -0.51 5.52
CA SER A 303 -4.92 0.08 6.02
C SER A 303 -4.24 -0.80 7.05
N LEU A 304 -5.01 -1.47 7.90
CA LEU A 304 -4.47 -2.42 8.90
C LEU A 304 -3.77 -3.61 8.24
N ILE A 305 -4.33 -4.20 7.17
CA ILE A 305 -3.64 -5.29 6.47
C ILE A 305 -2.38 -4.81 5.76
N ASP A 306 -2.39 -3.63 5.16
CA ASP A 306 -1.20 -3.07 4.53
C ASP A 306 -0.07 -2.87 5.55
N LEU A 307 -0.40 -2.30 6.71
CA LEU A 307 0.54 -2.13 7.82
C LEU A 307 1.02 -3.47 8.38
N HIS A 308 0.10 -4.44 8.56
CA HIS A 308 0.43 -5.81 8.98
C HIS A 308 1.43 -6.47 8.02
N CYS A 309 1.31 -6.22 6.73
CA CYS A 309 2.21 -6.73 5.71
C CYS A 309 3.53 -5.94 5.59
N GLY A 310 3.74 -4.88 6.36
CA GLY A 310 4.98 -4.10 6.35
C GLY A 310 5.08 -3.04 5.25
N VAL A 311 3.95 -2.59 4.72
CA VAL A 311 3.90 -1.53 3.71
C VAL A 311 4.45 -0.23 4.29
N ALA A 312 5.29 0.46 3.51
CA ALA A 312 5.89 1.74 3.89
C ALA A 312 5.21 2.95 3.23
N PHE A 313 4.61 2.77 2.08
CA PHE A 313 3.94 3.81 1.30
C PHE A 313 2.52 3.38 0.99
N VAL A 314 1.53 4.11 1.51
CA VAL A 314 0.11 3.82 1.27
C VAL A 314 -0.49 4.93 0.43
N ALA A 315 -0.84 4.59 -0.81
CA ALA A 315 -1.50 5.52 -1.71
C ALA A 315 -2.99 5.64 -1.35
N VAL A 316 -3.49 6.86 -1.31
CA VAL A 316 -4.89 7.15 -1.02
C VAL A 316 -5.46 8.03 -2.13
N TYR A 317 -6.57 7.59 -2.70
CA TYR A 317 -7.28 8.35 -3.72
C TYR A 317 -7.81 9.69 -3.18
N ALA A 318 -7.77 10.71 -4.03
CA ALA A 318 -8.32 12.03 -3.69
C ALA A 318 -9.76 11.95 -3.17
N SER A 319 -10.56 11.03 -3.71
CA SER A 319 -11.92 10.77 -3.24
C SER A 319 -12.01 10.45 -1.74
N ASP A 320 -11.15 9.57 -1.25
CA ASP A 320 -11.11 9.20 0.16
C ASP A 320 -10.51 10.33 1.02
N LEU A 321 -9.54 11.07 0.48
CA LEU A 321 -8.99 12.27 1.13
C LEU A 321 -10.04 13.37 1.28
N ARG A 322 -10.94 13.54 0.32
CA ARG A 322 -12.07 14.47 0.43
C ARG A 322 -13.04 14.08 1.52
N VAL A 323 -13.33 12.77 1.69
CA VAL A 323 -14.14 12.34 2.84
C VAL A 323 -13.50 12.76 4.15
N ALA A 324 -12.19 12.62 4.29
CA ALA A 324 -11.45 13.07 5.48
C ALA A 324 -11.42 14.59 5.63
N ALA A 325 -11.38 15.36 4.54
CA ALA A 325 -11.35 16.82 4.58
C ALA A 325 -12.73 17.44 4.78
N GLU A 326 -13.75 16.98 4.06
CA GLU A 326 -15.05 17.62 3.91
C GLU A 326 -16.20 16.82 4.56
N GLY A 327 -16.02 15.51 4.77
CA GLY A 327 -17.04 14.61 5.33
C GLY A 327 -18.03 14.08 4.32
N SER A 328 -17.94 14.51 3.06
CA SER A 328 -18.81 14.06 1.98
C SER A 328 -18.01 13.85 0.71
N TYR A 329 -18.56 13.05 -0.21
CA TYR A 329 -17.91 12.77 -1.46
C TYR A 329 -18.90 12.79 -2.63
N HIS A 330 -18.55 13.56 -3.66
CA HIS A 330 -19.28 13.65 -4.92
C HIS A 330 -18.31 13.48 -6.08
N GLN A 331 -18.20 12.28 -6.67
CA GLN A 331 -17.47 12.11 -7.91
C GLN A 331 -18.42 11.87 -9.08
N LYS A 332 -18.34 12.74 -10.08
CA LYS A 332 -19.10 12.62 -11.31
C LYS A 332 -18.70 11.34 -12.05
N GLY A 333 -19.65 10.46 -12.32
CA GLY A 333 -19.43 9.24 -13.11
C GLY A 333 -19.19 7.95 -12.32
N HIS A 334 -19.08 7.99 -10.99
CA HIS A 334 -19.16 6.80 -10.15
C HIS A 334 -20.57 6.65 -9.58
N GLN A 335 -21.04 5.40 -9.40
CA GLN A 335 -22.33 5.14 -8.78
C GLN A 335 -22.27 5.60 -7.31
N TYR A 336 -22.67 6.83 -7.10
CA TYR A 336 -22.87 7.37 -5.78
C TYR A 336 -24.26 6.97 -5.31
N ASP A 337 -24.33 6.23 -4.23
CA ASP A 337 -25.56 5.96 -3.53
C ASP A 337 -25.80 7.10 -2.52
N GLU A 338 -26.71 8.02 -2.82
CA GLU A 338 -27.11 9.11 -1.92
C GLU A 338 -27.67 8.57 -0.59
N ALA A 339 -28.24 7.36 -0.60
CA ALA A 339 -28.72 6.70 0.60
C ALA A 339 -27.60 6.33 1.59
N ARG A 340 -26.37 6.23 1.11
CA ARG A 340 -25.15 6.03 1.89
C ARG A 340 -24.46 7.36 2.20
N ASP A 341 -25.25 8.40 2.53
CA ASP A 341 -24.71 9.71 2.90
C ASP A 341 -23.51 9.58 3.86
N ARG A 342 -22.34 10.03 3.40
CA ARG A 342 -21.04 9.90 4.10
C ARG A 342 -20.77 11.06 5.04
N ARG A 343 -21.77 11.89 5.30
CA ARG A 343 -21.71 12.88 6.36
C ARG A 343 -21.49 12.19 7.70
N GLY A 344 -20.49 12.64 8.42
CA GLY A 344 -20.06 12.01 9.67
C GLY A 344 -18.90 11.04 9.56
N TYR A 345 -18.47 10.63 8.35
CA TYR A 345 -17.30 9.75 8.19
C TYR A 345 -15.95 10.49 8.23
N ARG A 346 -15.97 11.83 8.22
CA ARG A 346 -14.76 12.66 8.23
C ARG A 346 -13.76 12.22 9.29
N GLN A 347 -14.19 12.14 10.53
CA GLN A 347 -13.32 11.80 11.66
C GLN A 347 -12.76 10.36 11.55
N GLU A 348 -13.57 9.43 11.04
CA GLU A 348 -13.18 8.04 10.90
C GLU A 348 -12.11 7.86 9.80
N PHE A 349 -12.28 8.53 8.66
CA PHE A 349 -11.30 8.50 7.57
C PHE A 349 -10.00 9.21 7.98
N GLU A 350 -10.09 10.39 8.57
CA GLU A 350 -8.92 11.13 9.07
C GLU A 350 -8.14 10.31 10.11
N ALA A 351 -8.83 9.67 11.06
CA ALA A 351 -8.21 8.83 12.06
C ALA A 351 -7.50 7.61 11.44
N ALA A 352 -8.11 6.98 10.41
CA ALA A 352 -7.49 5.88 9.68
C ALA A 352 -6.20 6.33 8.98
N PHE A 353 -6.18 7.49 8.30
CA PHE A 353 -5.00 7.99 7.62
C PHE A 353 -3.89 8.43 8.59
N ARG A 354 -4.25 9.05 9.71
CA ARG A 354 -3.28 9.38 10.78
C ARG A 354 -2.65 8.12 11.36
N PHE A 355 -3.44 7.07 11.59
CA PHE A 355 -2.96 5.78 12.07
C PHE A 355 -2.03 5.14 11.04
N THR A 356 -2.42 5.13 9.77
CA THR A 356 -1.61 4.61 8.66
C THR A 356 -0.26 5.32 8.57
N SER A 357 -0.27 6.65 8.55
CA SER A 357 0.97 7.44 8.46
C SER A 357 1.87 7.27 9.68
N LYS A 358 1.29 7.05 10.86
CA LYS A 358 2.02 6.81 12.11
C LYS A 358 2.84 5.52 12.06
N TYR A 359 2.31 4.44 11.45
CA TYR A 359 2.90 3.10 11.57
C TYR A 359 3.56 2.56 10.30
N ALA A 360 3.40 3.21 9.16
CA ALA A 360 3.92 2.71 7.90
C ALA A 360 5.44 2.44 7.93
N GLY A 361 5.83 1.20 7.55
CA GLY A 361 7.23 0.83 7.29
C GLY A 361 8.16 0.65 8.51
N TYR A 362 7.63 0.51 9.72
CA TYR A 362 8.47 0.36 10.92
C TYR A 362 8.81 -1.09 11.32
N HIS A 363 8.32 -2.11 10.61
CA HIS A 363 8.64 -3.51 10.93
C HIS A 363 10.14 -3.79 10.93
N ALA A 364 10.89 -3.20 10.03
CA ALA A 364 12.33 -3.39 9.94
C ALA A 364 13.13 -2.67 11.03
N SER A 365 12.54 -1.66 11.67
CA SER A 365 13.15 -0.87 12.74
C SER A 365 12.21 -0.75 13.96
N PRO A 366 11.90 -1.86 14.66
CA PRO A 366 10.99 -1.86 15.80
C PRO A 366 11.36 -0.88 16.90
N GLU A 367 12.66 -0.69 17.15
CA GLU A 367 13.19 0.23 18.15
C GLU A 367 12.89 1.71 17.87
N GLU A 368 12.61 2.07 16.60
CA GLU A 368 12.23 3.42 16.19
C GLU A 368 10.71 3.60 16.08
N SER A 369 9.95 2.49 16.16
CA SER A 369 8.50 2.53 15.96
C SER A 369 7.81 3.41 17.01
N PRO A 370 6.84 4.24 16.62
CA PRO A 370 6.04 5.04 17.54
C PRO A 370 5.11 4.21 18.43
N GLY A 371 4.96 2.92 18.14
CA GLY A 371 4.16 1.99 18.93
C GLY A 371 4.12 0.60 18.34
N ALA A 372 3.34 -0.26 18.97
CA ALA A 372 3.05 -1.63 18.55
C ALA A 372 1.57 -1.92 18.77
N TRP A 373 0.93 -2.72 17.91
CA TRP A 373 -0.49 -2.99 18.04
C TRP A 373 -0.89 -4.36 17.50
N VAL A 374 -2.04 -4.84 17.94
CA VAL A 374 -2.75 -5.98 17.37
C VAL A 374 -4.23 -5.63 17.22
N ALA A 375 -4.75 -5.73 16.00
CA ALA A 375 -6.16 -5.57 15.67
C ALA A 375 -6.80 -6.95 15.58
N PHE A 376 -7.87 -7.14 16.33
CA PHE A 376 -8.47 -8.45 16.53
C PHE A 376 -9.49 -8.80 15.45
N ARG A 377 -9.38 -10.01 14.90
CA ARG A 377 -10.26 -10.55 13.88
C ARG A 377 -10.73 -11.97 14.25
N GLU A 378 -11.69 -12.48 13.45
CA GLU A 378 -12.02 -13.88 13.47
C GLU A 378 -10.94 -14.76 12.79
N ASN A 379 -11.05 -16.07 12.96
CA ASN A 379 -10.17 -17.05 12.35
C ASN A 379 -10.62 -17.42 10.92
N SER A 380 -10.76 -16.44 10.01
CA SER A 380 -11.01 -16.63 8.57
C SER A 380 -12.27 -17.38 8.14
N THR A 381 -13.26 -17.52 9.00
CA THR A 381 -14.56 -18.15 8.63
C THR A 381 -15.29 -17.33 7.55
N ALA A 382 -15.11 -16.02 7.54
CA ALA A 382 -15.71 -15.12 6.55
C ALA A 382 -15.34 -15.46 5.11
N LEU A 383 -14.09 -15.83 4.85
CA LEU A 383 -13.66 -16.29 3.52
C LEU A 383 -14.25 -17.64 3.15
N ALA A 384 -14.48 -18.50 4.13
CA ALA A 384 -15.12 -19.80 3.89
C ALA A 384 -16.57 -19.65 3.42
N GLU A 385 -17.24 -18.58 3.82
CA GLU A 385 -18.63 -18.30 3.48
C GLU A 385 -18.79 -17.45 2.21
N ASN A 386 -17.70 -16.84 1.70
CA ASN A 386 -17.78 -16.05 0.47
C ASN A 386 -18.00 -16.96 -0.74
N PRO A 387 -19.18 -16.92 -1.40
CA PRO A 387 -19.49 -17.79 -2.53
C PRO A 387 -18.61 -17.56 -3.76
N LYS A 388 -17.93 -16.40 -3.85
CA LYS A 388 -17.00 -16.09 -4.93
C LYS A 388 -15.63 -16.75 -4.78
N VAL A 389 -15.32 -17.31 -3.62
CA VAL A 389 -14.05 -18.01 -3.36
C VAL A 389 -14.29 -19.51 -3.46
N PRO A 390 -13.61 -20.23 -4.38
CA PRO A 390 -13.75 -21.68 -4.50
C PRO A 390 -13.43 -22.40 -3.18
N PRO A 391 -14.11 -23.52 -2.86
CA PRO A 391 -13.88 -24.29 -1.63
C PRO A 391 -12.44 -24.79 -1.45
N LYS A 392 -11.72 -25.04 -2.55
CA LYS A 392 -10.30 -25.42 -2.52
C LYS A 392 -9.41 -24.18 -2.47
N GLY A 393 -8.56 -24.07 -1.46
CA GLY A 393 -7.58 -22.99 -1.33
C GLY A 393 -8.02 -21.82 -0.44
N ARG A 394 -9.14 -21.94 0.26
CA ARG A 394 -9.65 -20.88 1.18
C ARG A 394 -8.83 -20.71 2.46
N ARG A 395 -7.84 -21.54 2.72
CA ARG A 395 -6.94 -21.35 3.86
C ARG A 395 -5.88 -20.30 3.51
N LEU A 396 -6.09 -19.12 3.97
CA LEU A 396 -5.11 -18.03 3.96
C LEU A 396 -4.20 -18.20 5.17
N SER A 397 -3.11 -18.92 5.00
CA SER A 397 -2.24 -19.29 6.12
C SER A 397 -1.55 -18.12 6.82
N VAL A 398 -1.43 -16.98 6.13
CA VAL A 398 -0.73 -15.77 6.61
C VAL A 398 -1.71 -14.71 7.12
N PHE A 399 -2.98 -14.74 6.66
CA PHE A 399 -3.99 -13.69 6.92
C PHE A 399 -5.17 -14.21 7.73
N THR A 400 -5.04 -15.43 8.26
CA THR A 400 -6.02 -16.01 9.17
C THR A 400 -5.75 -15.52 10.57
N GLY A 401 -6.68 -14.77 11.12
CA GLY A 401 -6.58 -14.27 12.47
C GLY A 401 -6.27 -12.77 12.54
N ASP A 402 -5.70 -12.38 13.63
CA ASP A 402 -5.49 -10.97 13.96
C ASP A 402 -4.47 -10.31 13.01
N TYR A 403 -4.68 -9.01 12.74
CA TYR A 403 -3.63 -8.20 12.11
C TYR A 403 -2.72 -7.64 13.19
N ASP A 404 -1.45 -7.98 13.14
CA ASP A 404 -0.45 -7.62 14.12
C ASP A 404 0.63 -6.71 13.54
N PHE A 405 1.15 -5.84 14.41
CA PHE A 405 2.25 -4.94 14.12
C PHE A 405 3.13 -4.82 15.36
N LEU A 406 4.27 -5.50 15.36
CA LEU A 406 5.21 -5.56 16.48
C LEU A 406 4.57 -6.02 17.81
N MET A 407 3.40 -6.62 17.78
CA MET A 407 2.72 -7.21 18.92
C MET A 407 1.80 -8.34 18.46
N GLU A 408 1.89 -9.50 19.10
CA GLU A 408 1.09 -10.68 18.79
C GLU A 408 0.24 -11.12 19.98
N ARG A 409 -0.92 -11.70 19.69
CA ARG A 409 -1.74 -12.37 20.68
C ARG A 409 -1.23 -13.78 20.91
N LEU A 410 -1.00 -14.14 22.15
CA LEU A 410 -0.66 -15.50 22.53
C LEU A 410 -1.94 -16.38 22.55
N PRO A 411 -1.82 -17.69 22.35
CA PRO A 411 -2.98 -18.61 22.35
C PRO A 411 -3.86 -18.44 23.59
N ASP A 412 -5.16 -18.34 23.36
CA ASP A 412 -6.20 -18.16 24.36
C ASP A 412 -7.54 -18.78 23.93
N LYS A 413 -8.62 -18.50 24.68
CA LYS A 413 -9.98 -19.02 24.42
C LYS A 413 -10.91 -18.02 23.72
N THR A 414 -10.36 -16.95 23.13
CA THR A 414 -11.18 -15.94 22.46
C THR A 414 -11.76 -16.43 21.14
N ALA A 415 -12.92 -15.93 20.79
CA ALA A 415 -13.56 -16.12 19.49
C ALA A 415 -13.60 -14.79 18.72
N GLY A 416 -13.50 -14.87 17.38
CA GLY A 416 -13.68 -13.71 16.50
C GLY A 416 -15.15 -13.54 16.10
N GLU A 417 -15.54 -12.31 15.89
CA GLU A 417 -16.89 -11.91 15.46
C GLU A 417 -16.84 -10.87 14.35
N HIS A 418 -17.89 -10.84 13.52
CA HIS A 418 -18.13 -9.88 12.45
C HIS A 418 -19.20 -8.87 12.82
N ASN A 419 -19.14 -7.69 12.18
CA ASN A 419 -20.17 -6.64 12.25
C ASN A 419 -20.53 -6.28 13.71
N VAL A 420 -19.51 -5.99 14.49
CA VAL A 420 -19.62 -5.70 15.92
C VAL A 420 -19.65 -4.19 16.15
N GLY A 421 -20.72 -3.70 16.75
CA GLY A 421 -20.88 -2.28 17.08
C GLY A 421 -21.40 -1.42 15.91
N PRO A 422 -21.35 -0.09 16.07
CA PRO A 422 -21.93 0.84 15.12
C PRO A 422 -21.23 0.84 13.75
N GLU A 423 -22.00 0.81 12.65
CA GLU A 423 -21.48 0.82 11.28
C GLU A 423 -20.70 2.09 10.92
N ASN A 424 -21.04 3.21 11.54
CA ASN A 424 -20.36 4.49 11.29
C ASN A 424 -19.03 4.63 12.02
N GLN A 425 -18.62 3.63 12.81
CA GLN A 425 -17.32 3.58 13.48
C GLN A 425 -16.40 2.59 12.79
N ARG A 426 -15.17 2.99 12.50
CA ARG A 426 -14.19 2.21 11.71
C ARG A 426 -13.80 0.87 12.32
N GLN A 427 -13.99 0.69 13.62
CA GLN A 427 -13.56 -0.51 14.35
C GLN A 427 -14.42 -1.73 14.04
N GLY A 428 -15.71 -1.52 13.75
CA GLY A 428 -16.78 -2.51 13.89
C GLY A 428 -16.82 -3.68 12.90
N ALA A 429 -15.96 -3.75 11.88
CA ALA A 429 -16.00 -4.86 10.94
C ALA A 429 -15.67 -6.21 11.58
N TRP A 430 -14.68 -6.24 12.46
CA TRP A 430 -14.24 -7.42 13.20
C TRP A 430 -13.89 -7.07 14.63
N ALA A 431 -14.09 -8.05 15.52
CA ALA A 431 -13.67 -7.98 16.92
C ALA A 431 -13.34 -9.38 17.46
N ARG A 432 -12.76 -9.43 18.67
CA ARG A 432 -12.67 -10.65 19.46
C ARG A 432 -13.42 -10.51 20.74
N VAL A 433 -14.09 -11.61 21.13
CA VAL A 433 -14.79 -11.76 22.39
C VAL A 433 -13.92 -12.53 23.36
N LEU A 434 -13.59 -11.90 24.47
CA LEU A 434 -12.97 -12.55 25.61
C LEU A 434 -14.06 -12.97 26.59
N PRO A 435 -14.25 -14.29 26.84
CA PRO A 435 -15.29 -14.76 27.75
C PRO A 435 -15.15 -14.22 29.18
N ALA A 436 -16.25 -14.14 29.90
CA ALA A 436 -16.28 -13.67 31.30
C ALA A 436 -15.25 -14.40 32.17
N GLY A 437 -14.47 -13.65 32.94
CA GLY A 437 -13.41 -14.15 33.82
C GLY A 437 -12.15 -14.67 33.13
N GLU A 438 -12.16 -14.84 31.81
CA GLU A 438 -10.99 -15.33 31.05
C GLU A 438 -9.97 -14.19 30.80
N SER A 439 -8.77 -14.57 30.39
CA SER A 439 -7.69 -13.62 30.15
C SER A 439 -7.06 -13.82 28.77
N MET A 440 -6.80 -12.70 28.10
CA MET A 440 -5.96 -12.62 26.88
C MET A 440 -4.55 -12.15 27.25
N ARG A 441 -3.55 -12.71 26.60
CA ARG A 441 -2.15 -12.33 26.78
C ARG A 441 -1.53 -11.88 25.46
N LEU A 442 -0.72 -10.81 25.51
CA LEU A 442 -0.08 -10.21 24.35
C LEU A 442 1.41 -10.12 24.56
N LYS A 443 2.17 -10.38 23.49
CA LYS A 443 3.63 -10.29 23.44
C LYS A 443 4.02 -9.20 22.46
N ALA A 444 4.68 -8.15 22.92
CA ALA A 444 5.32 -7.16 22.06
C ALA A 444 6.64 -7.72 21.50
N ASP A 445 7.07 -7.23 20.33
CA ASP A 445 8.39 -7.49 19.78
C ASP A 445 9.48 -7.14 20.81
N ASP A 446 10.47 -8.01 20.97
CA ASP A 446 11.50 -7.86 22.00
C ASP A 446 12.39 -6.61 21.79
N ARG A 447 12.68 -6.21 20.53
CA ARG A 447 13.44 -4.98 20.22
C ARG A 447 12.62 -3.74 20.53
N PHE A 448 11.31 -3.74 20.18
CA PHE A 448 10.40 -2.67 20.53
C PHE A 448 10.28 -2.53 22.05
N ALA A 449 9.98 -3.63 22.75
CA ALA A 449 9.81 -3.65 24.21
C ALA A 449 11.06 -3.18 24.96
N ALA A 450 12.25 -3.59 24.53
CA ALA A 450 13.53 -3.18 25.11
C ALA A 450 13.85 -1.70 24.89
N SER A 451 13.40 -1.13 23.78
CA SER A 451 13.64 0.28 23.42
C SER A 451 12.63 1.26 24.02
N LEU A 452 11.54 0.78 24.59
CA LEU A 452 10.50 1.64 25.19
C LEU A 452 11.09 2.43 26.37
N ARG A 453 10.71 3.72 26.45
CA ARG A 453 11.15 4.62 27.54
C ARG A 453 9.95 5.13 28.38
N GLY A 454 8.79 4.58 28.17
CA GLY A 454 7.50 4.95 28.72
C GLY A 454 6.45 5.05 27.61
N GLY A 455 5.21 5.11 27.99
CA GLY A 455 4.12 5.16 27.02
C GLY A 455 2.76 4.87 27.64
N ASP A 456 1.81 4.54 26.77
CA ASP A 456 0.47 4.16 27.16
C ASP A 456 0.07 2.84 26.48
N VAL A 457 -0.59 1.96 27.22
CA VAL A 457 -1.33 0.82 26.64
C VAL A 457 -2.77 1.27 26.45
N LEU A 458 -3.20 1.29 25.20
CA LEU A 458 -4.56 1.63 24.79
C LEU A 458 -5.31 0.34 24.46
N VAL A 459 -6.50 0.17 25.05
CA VAL A 459 -7.40 -0.95 24.76
C VAL A 459 -8.69 -0.38 24.19
N THR A 460 -8.96 -0.68 22.91
CA THR A 460 -10.21 -0.31 22.26
C THR A 460 -11.21 -1.45 22.40
N TYR A 461 -12.32 -1.15 23.09
CA TYR A 461 -13.36 -2.09 23.47
C TYR A 461 -14.75 -1.53 23.16
N LEU A 462 -15.73 -2.40 22.98
CA LEU A 462 -17.14 -2.02 22.84
C LEU A 462 -17.73 -1.80 24.23
N ASP A 463 -18.46 -0.70 24.40
CA ASP A 463 -19.12 -0.27 25.66
C ASP A 463 -20.65 -0.21 25.45
N PRO A 464 -21.35 -1.35 25.30
CA PRO A 464 -22.77 -1.37 25.03
C PRO A 464 -23.56 -0.91 26.27
N ALA A 465 -24.75 -0.33 26.02
CA ALA A 465 -25.57 0.26 27.09
C ALA A 465 -25.98 -0.77 28.16
N GLU A 466 -26.26 -2.00 27.74
CA GLU A 466 -26.65 -3.12 28.62
C GLU A 466 -25.51 -3.59 29.53
N ASP A 467 -24.28 -3.24 29.22
CA ASP A 467 -23.10 -3.64 30.00
C ASP A 467 -22.63 -2.58 31.00
N ALA A 468 -23.40 -1.50 31.20
CA ALA A 468 -23.07 -0.48 32.18
C ALA A 468 -22.78 -1.10 33.55
N GLY A 469 -21.66 -0.71 34.15
CA GLY A 469 -21.19 -1.26 35.44
C GLY A 469 -20.38 -2.58 35.31
N ASN A 470 -20.27 -3.21 34.12
CA ASN A 470 -19.31 -4.28 33.88
C ASN A 470 -17.87 -3.75 34.01
N THR A 471 -16.90 -4.63 34.20
CA THR A 471 -15.50 -4.23 34.34
C THR A 471 -14.57 -5.15 33.58
N PHE A 472 -13.37 -4.67 33.29
CA PHE A 472 -12.25 -5.50 32.86
C PHE A 472 -10.93 -4.95 33.40
N GLY A 473 -9.92 -5.83 33.50
CA GLY A 473 -8.59 -5.48 33.98
C GLY A 473 -7.56 -5.42 32.87
N ILE A 474 -6.67 -4.41 32.93
CA ILE A 474 -5.47 -4.30 32.09
C ILE A 474 -4.25 -4.40 32.99
N ALA A 475 -3.30 -5.25 32.63
CA ALA A 475 -2.02 -5.39 33.33
C ALA A 475 -0.87 -5.27 32.33
N ALA A 476 0.13 -4.44 32.62
CA ALA A 476 1.33 -4.29 31.80
C ALA A 476 2.54 -4.02 32.72
N GLY A 477 3.51 -4.95 32.73
CA GLY A 477 4.60 -4.92 33.71
C GLY A 477 4.06 -4.86 35.16
N PRO A 478 4.50 -3.90 35.97
CA PRO A 478 4.00 -3.73 37.36
C PRO A 478 2.65 -3.01 37.44
N THR A 479 2.20 -2.36 36.37
CA THR A 479 1.04 -1.47 36.36
C THR A 479 -0.27 -2.23 36.12
N ARG A 480 -1.34 -1.79 36.78
CA ARG A 480 -2.68 -2.37 36.68
C ARG A 480 -3.72 -1.27 36.56
N LEU A 481 -4.80 -1.55 35.83
CA LEU A 481 -5.97 -0.69 35.72
C LEU A 481 -7.22 -1.58 35.67
N THR A 482 -8.24 -1.17 36.42
CA THR A 482 -9.59 -1.70 36.25
C THR A 482 -10.43 -0.66 35.53
N VAL A 483 -11.04 -1.04 34.42
CA VAL A 483 -11.89 -0.21 33.59
C VAL A 483 -13.35 -0.58 33.88
N SER A 484 -14.19 0.40 34.12
CA SER A 484 -15.63 0.20 34.26
C SER A 484 -16.36 0.68 33.01
N PHE A 485 -17.32 -0.10 32.56
CA PHE A 485 -18.18 0.26 31.43
C PHE A 485 -19.16 1.35 31.85
N ALA A 486 -19.26 2.38 31.02
CA ALA A 486 -20.20 3.48 31.22
C ALA A 486 -21.52 3.30 30.45
N GLY A 487 -21.61 2.30 29.57
CA GLY A 487 -22.78 2.06 28.73
C GLY A 487 -22.99 3.14 27.67
N ARG A 488 -21.92 3.67 27.08
CA ARG A 488 -21.98 4.80 26.13
C ARG A 488 -22.50 4.43 24.76
N GLY A 489 -22.57 3.14 24.45
CA GLY A 489 -22.84 2.63 23.11
C GLY A 489 -21.68 2.90 22.15
N GLY A 490 -21.13 1.89 21.51
CA GLY A 490 -20.05 2.02 20.58
C GLY A 490 -18.65 1.81 21.16
N TRP A 491 -17.63 2.04 20.32
CA TRP A 491 -16.24 1.76 20.66
C TRP A 491 -15.64 2.85 21.54
N GLN A 492 -14.99 2.44 22.61
CA GLN A 492 -14.29 3.28 23.57
C GLN A 492 -12.83 2.84 23.69
N THR A 493 -11.97 3.73 24.19
CA THR A 493 -10.56 3.42 24.44
C THR A 493 -10.21 3.69 25.89
N ALA A 494 -9.71 2.66 26.58
CA ALA A 494 -9.11 2.76 27.90
C ALA A 494 -7.59 2.93 27.76
N SER A 495 -6.98 3.74 28.66
CA SER A 495 -5.54 4.01 28.65
C SER A 495 -4.91 3.64 29.98
N LEU A 496 -3.86 2.81 29.93
CA LEU A 496 -2.99 2.48 31.07
C LEU A 496 -1.61 3.07 30.84
N ARG A 497 -1.21 4.04 31.70
CA ARG A 497 0.12 4.64 31.68
C ARG A 497 1.19 3.63 32.09
N LEU A 498 2.24 3.49 31.26
CA LEU A 498 3.43 2.72 31.56
C LEU A 498 4.48 3.57 32.28
N PRO A 499 5.20 3.01 33.26
CA PRO A 499 6.31 3.69 33.89
C PRO A 499 7.46 3.90 32.89
N PRO A 500 8.36 4.86 33.16
CA PRO A 500 9.59 5.00 32.38
C PRO A 500 10.43 3.71 32.39
N GLY A 501 10.99 3.37 31.23
CA GLY A 501 11.90 2.23 31.04
C GLY A 501 11.36 1.15 30.13
N PRO A 502 12.19 0.10 29.88
CA PRO A 502 11.82 -1.03 29.03
C PRO A 502 10.57 -1.76 29.55
N MET A 503 9.77 -2.24 28.62
CA MET A 503 8.57 -3.01 28.96
C MET A 503 8.97 -4.39 29.50
N ARG A 504 8.45 -4.75 30.67
CA ARG A 504 8.78 -6.03 31.32
C ARG A 504 7.69 -7.07 31.05
N LYS A 505 8.10 -8.33 30.90
CA LYS A 505 7.18 -9.46 30.85
C LYS A 505 6.46 -9.62 32.20
N ILE A 506 5.19 -9.99 32.17
CA ILE A 506 4.35 -10.21 33.37
C ILE A 506 4.18 -11.69 33.70
N SER A 507 4.16 -12.57 32.68
CA SER A 507 4.14 -14.02 32.86
C SER A 507 4.54 -14.72 31.55
N GLY A 508 5.52 -15.65 31.61
CA GLY A 508 6.06 -16.27 30.41
C GLY A 508 6.54 -15.20 29.43
N ASP A 509 6.07 -15.25 28.17
CA ASP A 509 6.43 -14.28 27.14
C ASP A 509 5.50 -13.06 27.06
N ALA A 510 4.45 -13.00 27.89
CA ALA A 510 3.47 -11.94 27.82
C ALA A 510 3.96 -10.63 28.44
N HIS A 511 3.77 -9.52 27.74
CA HIS A 511 3.99 -8.15 28.22
C HIS A 511 2.71 -7.50 28.73
N ILE A 512 1.55 -7.86 28.15
CA ILE A 512 0.23 -7.36 28.52
C ILE A 512 -0.69 -8.53 28.81
N LYS A 513 -1.57 -8.34 29.82
CA LYS A 513 -2.67 -9.24 30.14
C LYS A 513 -3.94 -8.42 30.27
N ILE A 514 -5.00 -8.84 29.57
CA ILE A 514 -6.34 -8.30 29.70
C ILE A 514 -7.22 -9.39 30.29
N THR A 515 -8.03 -9.05 31.29
CA THR A 515 -8.91 -10.00 31.98
C THR A 515 -10.33 -9.46 31.94
N ALA A 516 -11.28 -10.20 31.33
CA ALA A 516 -12.67 -9.86 31.34
C ALA A 516 -13.24 -9.96 32.76
N GLY A 517 -14.18 -9.10 33.08
CA GLY A 517 -14.93 -9.13 34.33
C GLY A 517 -16.07 -10.15 34.32
N PRO A 518 -17.18 -9.83 35.00
CA PRO A 518 -18.33 -10.75 35.12
C PRO A 518 -19.04 -11.04 33.79
N ARG A 519 -18.85 -10.20 32.77
CA ARG A 519 -19.45 -10.37 31.43
C ARG A 519 -18.36 -10.45 30.37
N PRO A 520 -18.65 -10.99 29.16
CA PRO A 520 -17.72 -11.00 28.04
C PRO A 520 -17.23 -9.60 27.67
N LEU A 521 -16.03 -9.51 27.10
CA LEU A 521 -15.41 -8.28 26.64
C LEU A 521 -15.15 -8.34 25.14
N HIS A 522 -15.80 -7.48 24.37
CA HIS A 522 -15.53 -7.30 22.95
C HIS A 522 -14.41 -6.30 22.76
N MET A 523 -13.35 -6.71 22.07
CA MET A 523 -12.17 -5.89 21.80
C MET A 523 -11.89 -5.79 20.31
N HIS A 524 -11.55 -4.57 19.88
CA HIS A 524 -11.08 -4.29 18.54
C HIS A 524 -9.55 -4.33 18.46
N MET A 525 -8.86 -3.66 19.37
CA MET A 525 -7.41 -3.45 19.29
C MET A 525 -6.78 -3.26 20.65
N VAL A 526 -5.55 -3.71 20.77
CA VAL A 526 -4.62 -3.24 21.81
C VAL A 526 -3.43 -2.57 21.13
N GLU A 527 -3.08 -1.38 21.59
CA GLU A 527 -1.99 -0.56 21.05
C GLU A 527 -1.09 -0.13 22.21
N ILE A 528 0.23 -0.21 22.03
CA ILE A 528 1.22 0.47 22.88
C ILE A 528 1.66 1.70 22.10
N VAL A 529 1.55 2.87 22.73
CA VAL A 529 1.99 4.15 22.15
C VAL A 529 3.20 4.64 22.95
N ARG A 530 4.29 4.90 22.24
CA ARG A 530 5.51 5.51 22.81
C ARG A 530 5.27 6.98 23.14
N GLN A 531 5.83 7.47 24.26
CA GLN A 531 5.86 8.90 24.59
C GLN A 531 7.00 9.61 23.91
#